data_f47c807a45588b36bca9aec6ce742532
#
_entry.id   f47c807a45588b36bca9aec6ce742532
#
_cell.length_a   1.000
_cell.length_b   1.000
_cell.length_c   1.000
_cell.angle_alpha   90.00
_cell.angle_beta   90.00
_cell.angle_gamma   90.00
#
_symmetry.space_group_name_H-M   'P 1'
#
loop_
_entity.id
_entity.type
_entity.pdbx_description
1 polymer ?
#
loop_
_entity_poly.entity_id
_entity_poly.type
_entity_poly.pdbx_seq_one_letter_code
_entity_poly.pdbx_strand_id
1 'polypeptide(L)'
;MTLKMNLLSVALLASMSVAAMAPAAAAEAAAPSADPYVAPKIKHEKYGDMKVVVPLTDPALVGMKLRNINNMMGALKEWGGKADIRVVMYANGVAWLKNPDAKTKEMLDKLRGEGVRFEVCNNTLHEQNINFHSLYGVLDADIVPSGFAEVAFLQNRKHFAVEPAK
;
A
#
# COMPACT_ATOMS: atom_id res chain seq x y z
N MET A 1 106.80 26.63 3.02
CA MET A 1 107.38 25.31 3.06
C MET A 1 106.30 24.30 3.29
N THR A 2 105.85 23.66 2.25
CA THR A 2 105.44 22.31 1.97
C THR A 2 104.72 21.52 3.05
N LEU A 3 103.54 21.03 2.81
CA LEU A 3 103.35 19.58 2.48
C LEU A 3 101.88 19.33 2.10
N LYS A 4 101.74 18.76 0.92
CA LYS A 4 100.49 18.21 0.40
C LYS A 4 100.26 16.85 1.03
N MET A 5 99.05 16.60 1.48
CA MET A 5 98.59 15.24 1.70
C MET A 5 97.24 15.05 1.11
N ASN A 6 97.19 14.24 0.07
CA ASN A 6 95.95 13.72 -0.56
C ASN A 6 95.38 12.68 0.37
N LEU A 7 94.10 12.80 0.64
CA LEU A 7 93.31 11.69 1.17
C LEU A 7 92.15 11.42 0.22
N LEU A 8 92.21 10.26 -0.40
CA LEU A 8 91.11 9.72 -1.17
C LEU A 8 89.97 9.39 -0.21
N SER A 9 88.85 10.02 -0.43
CA SER A 9 87.61 9.58 0.21
C SER A 9 86.76 8.79 -0.80
N VAL A 10 86.63 7.50 -0.54
CA VAL A 10 85.76 6.58 -1.22
C VAL A 10 84.34 6.95 -0.83
N ALA A 11 83.54 7.43 -1.77
CA ALA A 11 82.12 7.69 -1.55
C ALA A 11 81.36 6.36 -1.84
N LEU A 12 80.81 5.80 -0.79
CA LEU A 12 79.93 4.64 -0.86
C LEU A 12 78.53 5.19 -1.19
N LEU A 13 78.10 5.01 -2.42
CA LEU A 13 76.74 5.32 -2.86
C LEU A 13 75.79 4.19 -2.38
N ALA A 14 75.09 4.48 -1.31
CA ALA A 14 73.93 3.69 -0.91
C ALA A 14 72.73 4.05 -1.74
N SER A 15 72.38 3.24 -2.68
CA SER A 15 71.14 3.36 -3.46
C SER A 15 69.93 2.94 -2.57
N MET A 16 69.24 3.92 -2.03
CA MET A 16 67.92 3.70 -1.41
C MET A 16 66.87 3.53 -2.52
N SER A 17 66.44 2.28 -2.72
CA SER A 17 65.27 1.99 -3.53
C SER A 17 64.03 2.38 -2.76
N VAL A 18 63.43 3.55 -3.13
CA VAL A 18 62.10 3.90 -2.67
C VAL A 18 61.11 3.05 -3.43
N ALA A 19 60.62 2.01 -2.78
CA ALA A 19 59.47 1.24 -3.29
C ALA A 19 58.25 2.18 -3.23
N ALA A 20 57.81 2.68 -4.38
CA ALA A 20 56.56 3.39 -4.52
C ALA A 20 55.43 2.37 -4.23
N MET A 21 54.85 2.44 -3.04
CA MET A 21 53.60 1.79 -2.74
C MET A 21 52.52 2.52 -3.56
N ALA A 22 52.05 1.91 -4.61
CA ALA A 22 50.84 2.33 -5.30
C ALA A 22 49.69 2.27 -4.28
N PRO A 23 48.86 3.31 -4.18
CA PRO A 23 47.65 3.23 -3.37
C PRO A 23 46.78 2.11 -3.96
N ALA A 24 46.51 1.10 -3.14
CA ALA A 24 45.47 0.14 -3.45
C ALA A 24 44.16 0.94 -3.65
N ALA A 25 43.73 1.04 -4.87
CA ALA A 25 42.40 1.51 -5.17
C ALA A 25 41.43 0.57 -4.40
N ALA A 26 40.94 1.06 -3.28
CA ALA A 26 39.82 0.44 -2.63
C ALA A 26 38.71 0.38 -3.69
N ALA A 27 38.44 -0.81 -4.19
CA ALA A 27 37.24 -1.04 -4.96
C ALA A 27 36.08 -0.71 -4.00
N GLU A 28 35.54 0.46 -4.20
CA GLU A 28 34.28 0.90 -3.58
C GLU A 28 33.26 -0.15 -4.05
N ALA A 29 32.98 -1.11 -3.16
CA ALA A 29 31.91 -2.06 -3.36
C ALA A 29 30.65 -1.19 -3.51
N ALA A 30 30.18 -1.03 -4.74
CA ALA A 30 28.90 -0.44 -5.00
C ALA A 30 27.90 -1.14 -4.08
N ALA A 31 27.38 -0.38 -3.11
CA ALA A 31 26.30 -0.86 -2.27
C ALA A 31 25.21 -1.38 -3.22
N PRO A 32 24.69 -2.58 -3.00
CA PRO A 32 23.59 -3.06 -3.83
C PRO A 32 22.50 -2.02 -3.71
N SER A 33 22.14 -1.37 -4.81
CA SER A 33 20.90 -0.61 -4.93
C SER A 33 19.79 -1.63 -4.89
N ALA A 34 19.50 -2.13 -3.69
CA ALA A 34 18.41 -3.03 -3.47
C ALA A 34 17.17 -2.15 -3.39
N ASP A 35 16.60 -1.84 -4.54
CA ASP A 35 15.16 -1.66 -4.58
C ASP A 35 14.57 -2.99 -4.09
N PRO A 36 14.02 -3.05 -2.85
CA PRO A 36 13.46 -4.30 -2.32
C PRO A 36 12.22 -4.74 -3.09
N TYR A 37 11.79 -3.94 -4.04
CA TYR A 37 10.58 -4.18 -4.82
C TYR A 37 10.95 -4.62 -6.24
N VAL A 38 10.31 -5.67 -6.67
CA VAL A 38 10.43 -6.15 -8.06
C VAL A 38 9.10 -5.96 -8.78
N ALA A 39 9.16 -5.67 -10.06
CA ALA A 39 7.96 -5.63 -10.88
C ALA A 39 7.28 -7.02 -10.88
N PRO A 40 5.96 -7.09 -10.69
CA PRO A 40 5.23 -8.35 -10.72
C PRO A 40 5.44 -9.07 -12.05
N LYS A 41 5.81 -10.35 -11.99
CA LYS A 41 6.01 -11.19 -13.18
C LYS A 41 4.74 -11.90 -13.62
N ILE A 42 3.81 -12.10 -12.69
CA ILE A 42 2.53 -12.73 -12.98
C ILE A 42 1.63 -11.69 -13.63
N LYS A 43 1.22 -11.98 -14.86
CA LYS A 43 0.23 -11.18 -15.59
C LYS A 43 -1.02 -12.03 -15.74
N HIS A 44 -2.15 -11.44 -15.41
CA HIS A 44 -3.44 -12.09 -15.62
C HIS A 44 -3.95 -11.78 -17.02
N GLU A 45 -4.66 -12.73 -17.61
CA GLU A 45 -5.44 -12.50 -18.82
C GLU A 45 -6.52 -11.44 -18.54
N LYS A 46 -7.09 -10.88 -19.59
CA LYS A 46 -8.16 -9.91 -19.48
C LYS A 46 -9.25 -10.43 -18.53
N TYR A 47 -9.31 -9.85 -17.36
CA TYR A 47 -10.30 -10.20 -16.36
C TYR A 47 -11.62 -9.54 -16.75
N GLY A 48 -12.69 -10.31 -16.84
CA GLY A 48 -14.04 -9.80 -17.07
C GLY A 48 -14.55 -8.95 -15.91
N ASP A 49 -15.84 -8.64 -15.92
CA ASP A 49 -16.46 -7.87 -14.83
C ASP A 49 -16.46 -8.67 -13.54
N MET A 50 -15.87 -8.09 -12.49
CA MET A 50 -15.80 -8.67 -11.17
C MET A 50 -16.86 -8.02 -10.26
N LYS A 51 -17.52 -8.82 -9.43
CA LYS A 51 -18.45 -8.34 -8.40
C LYS A 51 -17.97 -8.77 -7.03
N VAL A 52 -17.72 -7.82 -6.15
CA VAL A 52 -17.19 -8.10 -4.81
C VAL A 52 -17.99 -7.36 -3.76
N VAL A 53 -18.46 -8.08 -2.74
CA VAL A 53 -19.02 -7.47 -1.54
C VAL A 53 -18.03 -7.59 -0.40
N VAL A 54 -17.80 -6.48 0.28
CA VAL A 54 -16.87 -6.34 1.41
C VAL A 54 -17.68 -6.04 2.66
N PRO A 55 -17.96 -7.04 3.51
CA PRO A 55 -18.56 -6.81 4.82
C PRO A 55 -17.60 -6.02 5.70
N LEU A 56 -18.11 -4.99 6.38
CA LEU A 56 -17.33 -4.16 7.28
C LEU A 56 -18.05 -4.01 8.61
N THR A 57 -17.62 -4.81 9.58
CA THR A 57 -18.21 -4.92 10.91
C THR A 57 -17.32 -4.42 12.03
N ASP A 58 -16.01 -4.36 11.79
CA ASP A 58 -15.01 -3.96 12.75
C ASP A 58 -14.34 -2.63 12.32
N PRO A 59 -14.46 -1.57 13.12
CA PRO A 59 -13.84 -0.29 12.81
C PRO A 59 -12.30 -0.36 12.72
N ALA A 60 -11.66 -1.30 13.41
CA ALA A 60 -10.21 -1.48 13.34
C ALA A 60 -9.71 -1.93 11.96
N LEU A 61 -10.58 -2.57 11.18
CA LEU A 61 -10.24 -3.08 9.86
C LEU A 61 -10.46 -2.08 8.71
N VAL A 62 -11.16 -0.98 8.97
CA VAL A 62 -11.58 -0.03 7.93
C VAL A 62 -10.41 0.46 7.07
N GLY A 63 -9.37 0.99 7.68
CA GLY A 63 -8.23 1.53 6.94
C GLY A 63 -7.54 0.49 6.06
N MET A 64 -7.45 -0.77 6.53
CA MET A 64 -6.91 -1.88 5.76
C MET A 64 -7.85 -2.23 4.58
N LYS A 65 -9.15 -2.37 4.84
CA LYS A 65 -10.14 -2.73 3.81
C LYS A 65 -10.21 -1.69 2.70
N LEU A 66 -10.27 -0.40 3.03
CA LEU A 66 -10.26 0.67 2.01
C LEU A 66 -9.00 0.65 1.16
N ARG A 67 -7.83 0.43 1.78
CA ARG A 67 -6.58 0.29 1.05
C ARG A 67 -6.59 -0.93 0.12
N ASN A 68 -7.10 -2.07 0.59
CA ASN A 68 -7.21 -3.28 -0.21
C ASN A 68 -8.13 -3.08 -1.42
N ILE A 69 -9.28 -2.40 -1.22
CA ILE A 69 -10.19 -2.05 -2.31
C ILE A 69 -9.47 -1.15 -3.33
N ASN A 70 -8.79 -0.11 -2.87
CA ASN A 70 -8.03 0.78 -3.75
C ASN A 70 -6.96 0.03 -4.57
N ASN A 71 -6.22 -0.88 -3.94
CA ASN A 71 -5.20 -1.69 -4.62
C ASN A 71 -5.83 -2.64 -5.63
N MET A 72 -6.97 -3.27 -5.28
CA MET A 72 -7.72 -4.12 -6.19
C MET A 72 -8.21 -3.35 -7.42
N MET A 73 -8.74 -2.14 -7.23
CA MET A 73 -9.17 -1.29 -8.36
C MET A 73 -7.99 -0.96 -9.29
N GLY A 74 -6.81 -0.68 -8.73
CA GLY A 74 -5.59 -0.48 -9.52
C GLY A 74 -5.20 -1.71 -10.33
N ALA A 75 -5.14 -2.89 -9.71
CA ALA A 75 -4.80 -4.13 -10.37
C ALA A 75 -5.81 -4.51 -11.47
N LEU A 76 -7.11 -4.35 -11.20
CA LEU A 76 -8.15 -4.62 -12.20
C LEU A 76 -8.02 -3.72 -13.43
N LYS A 77 -7.67 -2.47 -13.23
CA LYS A 77 -7.42 -1.54 -14.34
C LYS A 77 -6.27 -2.01 -15.23
N GLU A 78 -5.18 -2.51 -14.62
CA GLU A 78 -4.05 -3.08 -15.35
C GLU A 78 -4.43 -4.37 -16.09
N TRP A 79 -5.33 -5.18 -15.54
CA TRP A 79 -5.81 -6.42 -16.16
C TRP A 79 -6.95 -6.19 -17.18
N GLY A 80 -7.33 -4.92 -17.42
CA GLY A 80 -8.38 -4.56 -18.36
C GLY A 80 -9.79 -4.99 -17.94
N GLY A 81 -9.99 -5.18 -16.63
CA GLY A 81 -11.27 -5.53 -16.01
C GLY A 81 -11.97 -4.31 -15.38
N LYS A 82 -13.21 -4.56 -14.94
CA LYS A 82 -14.01 -3.62 -14.13
C LYS A 82 -14.51 -4.34 -12.89
N ALA A 83 -14.78 -3.58 -11.83
CA ALA A 83 -15.38 -4.12 -10.62
C ALA A 83 -16.66 -3.36 -10.24
N ASP A 84 -17.69 -4.11 -9.84
CA ASP A 84 -18.80 -3.61 -9.01
C ASP A 84 -18.49 -3.98 -7.57
N ILE A 85 -18.13 -3.01 -6.75
CA ILE A 85 -17.74 -3.22 -5.37
C ILE A 85 -18.78 -2.61 -4.45
N ARG A 86 -19.26 -3.44 -3.51
CA ARG A 86 -20.20 -3.03 -2.46
C ARG A 86 -19.53 -3.20 -1.12
N VAL A 87 -19.40 -2.13 -0.36
CA VAL A 87 -18.95 -2.15 1.03
C VAL A 87 -20.18 -2.07 1.91
N VAL A 88 -20.52 -3.16 2.59
CA VAL A 88 -21.72 -3.23 3.44
C VAL A 88 -21.31 -3.11 4.90
N MET A 89 -21.69 -1.98 5.52
CA MET A 89 -21.36 -1.65 6.90
C MET A 89 -22.51 -1.98 7.84
N TYR A 90 -22.23 -2.76 8.85
CA TYR A 90 -23.18 -3.11 9.92
C TYR A 90 -22.47 -3.36 11.25
N ALA A 91 -23.21 -3.57 12.31
CA ALA A 91 -22.68 -3.67 13.67
C ALA A 91 -21.74 -2.48 13.99
N ASN A 92 -20.59 -2.72 14.60
CA ASN A 92 -19.66 -1.66 14.99
C ASN A 92 -19.03 -0.90 13.81
N GLY A 93 -19.07 -1.46 12.60
CA GLY A 93 -18.51 -0.84 11.40
C GLY A 93 -19.23 0.45 10.98
N VAL A 94 -20.49 0.66 11.36
CA VAL A 94 -21.26 1.87 11.01
C VAL A 94 -20.75 3.09 11.76
N ALA A 95 -20.47 2.96 13.04
CA ALA A 95 -20.07 4.08 13.90
C ALA A 95 -18.78 4.79 13.43
N TRP A 96 -17.95 4.07 12.66
CA TRP A 96 -16.72 4.61 12.11
C TRP A 96 -16.95 5.80 11.16
N LEU A 97 -18.08 5.84 10.45
CA LEU A 97 -18.42 6.97 9.56
C LEU A 97 -18.80 8.27 10.29
N LYS A 98 -18.96 8.26 11.61
CA LYS A 98 -19.29 9.48 12.36
C LYS A 98 -18.23 10.55 12.26
N ASN A 99 -16.96 10.16 12.42
CA ASN A 99 -15.85 11.12 12.45
C ASN A 99 -14.59 10.53 11.78
N PRO A 100 -14.62 10.21 10.49
CA PRO A 100 -13.42 9.75 9.82
C PRO A 100 -12.38 10.89 9.72
N ASP A 101 -11.10 10.56 9.85
CA ASP A 101 -10.01 11.50 9.65
C ASP A 101 -9.91 11.98 8.18
N ALA A 102 -9.12 13.02 7.95
CA ALA A 102 -9.02 13.64 6.62
C ALA A 102 -8.55 12.64 5.55
N LYS A 103 -7.57 11.80 5.86
CA LYS A 103 -7.04 10.79 4.93
C LYS A 103 -8.09 9.75 4.57
N THR A 104 -8.87 9.36 5.54
CA THR A 104 -9.97 8.41 5.37
C THR A 104 -11.09 9.00 4.52
N LYS A 105 -11.47 10.26 4.76
CA LYS A 105 -12.44 10.99 3.92
C LYS A 105 -11.99 11.04 2.47
N GLU A 106 -10.75 11.43 2.23
CA GLU A 106 -10.17 11.46 0.88
C GLU A 106 -10.25 10.09 0.19
N MET A 107 -9.93 9.00 0.91
CA MET A 107 -10.02 7.66 0.37
C MET A 107 -11.47 7.25 0.07
N LEU A 108 -12.42 7.57 0.95
CA LEU A 108 -13.84 7.31 0.71
C LEU A 108 -14.35 8.04 -0.53
N ASP A 109 -14.05 9.33 -0.65
CA ASP A 109 -14.49 10.15 -1.77
C ASP A 109 -13.89 9.67 -3.09
N LYS A 110 -12.61 9.31 -3.07
CA LYS A 110 -11.94 8.69 -4.21
C LYS A 110 -12.64 7.40 -4.64
N LEU A 111 -12.85 6.46 -3.72
CA LEU A 111 -13.47 5.18 -4.02
C LEU A 111 -14.93 5.33 -4.51
N ARG A 112 -15.69 6.25 -3.92
CA ARG A 112 -17.04 6.60 -4.43
C ARG A 112 -16.98 7.16 -5.84
N GLY A 113 -16.06 8.05 -6.13
CA GLY A 113 -15.82 8.59 -7.46
C GLY A 113 -15.44 7.52 -8.49
N GLU A 114 -14.84 6.43 -8.06
CA GLU A 114 -14.50 5.25 -8.87
C GLU A 114 -15.65 4.22 -8.96
N GLY A 115 -16.80 4.50 -8.34
CA GLY A 115 -18.00 3.66 -8.43
C GLY A 115 -18.18 2.63 -7.31
N VAL A 116 -17.34 2.66 -6.28
CA VAL A 116 -17.54 1.82 -5.08
C VAL A 116 -18.75 2.33 -4.30
N ARG A 117 -19.68 1.45 -3.98
CA ARG A 117 -20.87 1.80 -3.17
C ARG A 117 -20.64 1.42 -1.72
N PHE A 118 -21.05 2.32 -0.83
CA PHE A 118 -20.97 2.14 0.62
C PHE A 118 -22.40 2.08 1.18
N GLU A 119 -22.80 0.89 1.58
CA GLU A 119 -24.14 0.59 2.07
C GLU A 119 -24.15 0.47 3.60
N VAL A 120 -25.19 1.00 4.24
CA VAL A 120 -25.30 1.08 5.70
C VAL A 120 -26.54 0.35 6.19
N CYS A 121 -26.37 -0.48 7.18
CA CYS A 121 -27.43 -1.29 7.79
C CYS A 121 -28.40 -0.46 8.62
N ASN A 122 -29.67 -0.39 8.21
CA ASN A 122 -30.71 0.31 8.96
C ASN A 122 -30.97 -0.27 10.37
N ASN A 123 -30.93 -1.60 10.51
CA ASN A 123 -31.06 -2.23 11.83
C ASN A 123 -29.98 -1.72 12.79
N THR A 124 -28.74 -1.60 12.33
CA THR A 124 -27.63 -1.06 13.15
C THR A 124 -27.87 0.41 13.52
N LEU A 125 -28.39 1.22 12.58
CA LEU A 125 -28.73 2.61 12.88
C LEU A 125 -29.76 2.69 14.02
N HIS A 126 -30.80 1.87 13.96
CA HIS A 126 -31.82 1.81 15.02
C HIS A 126 -31.27 1.29 16.35
N GLU A 127 -30.57 0.15 16.33
CA GLU A 127 -30.03 -0.49 17.54
C GLU A 127 -29.03 0.41 18.29
N GLN A 128 -28.24 1.17 17.53
CA GLN A 128 -27.20 2.04 18.10
C GLN A 128 -27.65 3.50 18.21
N ASN A 129 -28.91 3.81 17.92
CA ASN A 129 -29.48 5.15 17.91
C ASN A 129 -28.60 6.15 17.13
N ILE A 130 -28.24 5.79 15.91
CA ILE A 130 -27.42 6.60 15.01
C ILE A 130 -28.29 7.32 13.99
N ASN A 131 -28.26 8.64 13.98
CA ASN A 131 -28.81 9.42 12.88
C ASN A 131 -27.85 9.32 11.69
N PHE A 132 -28.32 8.75 10.56
CA PHE A 132 -27.44 8.53 9.39
C PHE A 132 -26.96 9.85 8.76
N HIS A 133 -27.70 10.97 8.92
CA HIS A 133 -27.23 12.29 8.48
C HIS A 133 -25.96 12.77 9.22
N SER A 134 -25.62 12.15 10.36
CA SER A 134 -24.37 12.40 11.07
C SER A 134 -23.18 11.59 10.52
N LEU A 135 -23.44 10.69 9.57
CA LEU A 135 -22.42 9.82 8.97
C LEU A 135 -21.85 10.47 7.71
N TYR A 136 -20.53 10.42 7.58
CA TYR A 136 -19.84 11.07 6.47
C TYR A 136 -20.23 10.47 5.12
N GLY A 137 -20.84 11.31 4.27
CA GLY A 137 -21.15 10.98 2.89
C GLY A 137 -22.23 9.90 2.69
N VAL A 138 -23.00 9.54 3.72
CA VAL A 138 -24.11 8.59 3.60
C VAL A 138 -25.35 9.30 3.11
N LEU A 139 -25.99 8.72 2.10
CA LEU A 139 -27.24 9.17 1.52
C LEU A 139 -28.38 8.19 1.82
N ASP A 140 -29.63 8.62 1.69
CA ASP A 140 -30.81 7.77 1.85
C ASP A 140 -30.74 6.50 0.99
N ALA A 141 -30.21 6.64 -0.23
CA ALA A 141 -30.03 5.52 -1.18
C ALA A 141 -28.98 4.49 -0.76
N ASP A 142 -28.16 4.81 0.23
CA ASP A 142 -27.13 3.90 0.75
C ASP A 142 -27.67 3.03 1.91
N ILE A 143 -28.90 3.30 2.38
CA ILE A 143 -29.45 2.58 3.53
C ILE A 143 -30.10 1.28 3.06
N VAL A 144 -29.59 0.15 3.56
CA VAL A 144 -30.16 -1.17 3.34
C VAL A 144 -30.88 -1.68 4.58
N PRO A 145 -31.97 -2.42 4.46
CA PRO A 145 -32.77 -2.88 5.63
C PRO A 145 -31.93 -3.65 6.66
N SER A 146 -31.07 -4.54 6.21
CA SER A 146 -30.17 -5.35 7.03
C SER A 146 -28.86 -5.60 6.29
N GLY A 147 -27.74 -5.16 6.85
CA GLY A 147 -26.44 -5.36 6.21
C GLY A 147 -26.07 -6.83 6.03
N PHE A 148 -26.39 -7.69 7.00
CA PHE A 148 -26.14 -9.12 6.87
C PHE A 148 -27.00 -9.76 5.77
N ALA A 149 -28.27 -9.38 5.68
CA ALA A 149 -29.16 -9.86 4.61
C ALA A 149 -28.73 -9.33 3.24
N GLU A 150 -28.25 -8.09 3.17
CA GLU A 150 -27.71 -7.50 1.93
C GLU A 150 -26.51 -8.26 1.40
N VAL A 151 -25.55 -8.60 2.27
CA VAL A 151 -24.41 -9.45 1.89
C VAL A 151 -24.89 -10.78 1.32
N ALA A 152 -25.81 -11.44 2.00
CA ALA A 152 -26.38 -12.70 1.54
C ALA A 152 -27.15 -12.57 0.21
N PHE A 153 -27.89 -11.50 0.03
CA PHE A 153 -28.60 -11.20 -1.23
C PHE A 153 -27.63 -10.97 -2.38
N LEU A 154 -26.61 -10.13 -2.17
CA LEU A 154 -25.60 -9.84 -3.17
C LEU A 154 -24.86 -11.12 -3.59
N GLN A 155 -24.49 -11.96 -2.63
CA GLN A 155 -23.83 -13.23 -2.90
C GLN A 155 -24.74 -14.21 -3.68
N ASN A 156 -25.93 -14.46 -3.17
CA ASN A 156 -26.76 -15.55 -3.69
C ASN A 156 -27.57 -15.16 -4.93
N ARG A 157 -27.95 -13.89 -5.08
CA ARG A 157 -28.83 -13.41 -6.16
C ARG A 157 -28.13 -12.56 -7.20
N LYS A 158 -27.05 -11.88 -6.82
CA LYS A 158 -26.28 -10.98 -7.70
C LYS A 158 -24.92 -11.52 -8.07
N HIS A 159 -24.53 -12.69 -7.52
CA HIS A 159 -23.28 -13.40 -7.77
C HIS A 159 -22.04 -12.57 -7.41
N PHE A 160 -22.11 -11.87 -6.27
CA PHE A 160 -20.95 -11.23 -5.70
C PHE A 160 -20.07 -12.25 -4.97
N ALA A 161 -18.76 -12.17 -5.18
CA ALA A 161 -17.80 -12.82 -4.30
C ALA A 161 -17.77 -12.07 -2.97
N VAL A 162 -17.81 -12.80 -1.86
CA VAL A 162 -17.69 -12.17 -0.52
C VAL A 162 -16.23 -12.12 -0.13
N GLU A 163 -15.72 -10.91 0.11
CA GLU A 163 -14.39 -10.75 0.68
C GLU A 163 -14.44 -11.05 2.17
N PRO A 164 -13.53 -11.88 2.71
CA PRO A 164 -13.56 -12.29 4.11
C PRO A 164 -13.58 -11.08 5.07
N ALA A 165 -14.38 -11.19 6.13
CA ALA A 165 -14.50 -10.15 7.14
C ALA A 165 -13.24 -9.99 8.03
N LYS A 166 -12.29 -10.93 7.96
CA LYS A 166 -11.04 -10.94 8.75
C LYS A 166 -9.83 -10.68 7.89
#